data_8cbb7b4453d7216904553218d3e7c92d
#
_entry.id   8cbb7b4453d7216904553218d3e7c92d
#
_cell.length_a   1.000
_cell.length_b   1.000
_cell.length_c   1.000
_cell.angle_alpha   90.00
_cell.angle_beta   90.00
_cell.angle_gamma   90.00
#
_symmetry.space_group_name_H-M   'P 1'
#
loop_
_entity.id
_entity.type
_entity.pdbx_description
1 polymer ?
#
loop_
_entity_poly.entity_id
_entity_poly.type
_entity_poly.pdbx_seq_one_letter_code
_entity_poly.pdbx_strand_id
1 'polypeptide(L)'
;TYDPKHPIIVPVREDRRYRSWRTEPKPQSNAVIIYMMDVSGSMGDEQKEIVRIESFWIDTWLRSQYKGLESVYIIHDAAAREVDRETFFHTRESGGTMISSAYRLCADIIQKRYPHEEWNIYPFHFSDGDNWSVDDTLLCVDMLKTDILPSVNQFAYGQVESPYGSGQFIKDLREHVGAQENVALSEIADKDGIYGSIKDFLGKGR
;
A
#
# COMPACT_ATOMS: atom_id res chain seq x y z
N THR A 1 -52.79 2.28 -48.55
CA THR A 1 -52.09 3.33 -49.33
C THR A 1 -51.23 4.12 -48.36
N TYR A 2 -49.94 4.10 -48.59
CA TYR A 2 -48.97 4.86 -47.78
C TYR A 2 -49.18 6.36 -48.00
N ASP A 3 -49.44 7.11 -46.91
CA ASP A 3 -49.50 8.58 -46.98
C ASP A 3 -48.20 9.17 -46.47
N PRO A 4 -47.38 9.78 -47.36
CA PRO A 4 -46.09 10.37 -46.98
C PRO A 4 -46.18 11.56 -46.02
N LYS A 5 -47.36 12.21 -45.91
CA LYS A 5 -47.59 13.34 -45.00
C LYS A 5 -47.95 12.92 -43.57
N HIS A 6 -48.37 11.66 -43.40
CA HIS A 6 -48.72 11.10 -42.11
C HIS A 6 -48.14 9.67 -41.99
N PRO A 7 -46.81 9.53 -41.84
CA PRO A 7 -46.16 8.24 -41.74
C PRO A 7 -46.61 7.49 -40.48
N ILE A 8 -47.23 6.36 -40.65
CA ILE A 8 -47.55 5.44 -39.54
C ILE A 8 -46.27 4.64 -39.26
N ILE A 9 -45.64 4.91 -38.13
CA ILE A 9 -44.51 4.15 -37.64
C ILE A 9 -45.05 2.88 -36.96
N VAL A 10 -44.94 1.73 -37.61
CA VAL A 10 -45.26 0.44 -37.02
C VAL A 10 -43.98 -0.12 -36.36
N PRO A 11 -43.91 -0.17 -35.01
CA PRO A 11 -42.74 -0.73 -34.36
C PRO A 11 -42.57 -2.22 -34.73
N VAL A 12 -41.42 -2.55 -35.28
CA VAL A 12 -41.04 -3.95 -35.53
C VAL A 12 -40.33 -4.51 -34.27
N ARG A 13 -40.13 -5.85 -34.26
CA ARG A 13 -39.59 -6.53 -33.09
C ARG A 13 -38.15 -6.06 -32.75
N GLU A 14 -37.41 -5.65 -33.73
CA GLU A 14 -36.06 -5.10 -33.66
C GLU A 14 -36.02 -3.69 -33.03
N ASP A 15 -37.11 -2.95 -33.06
CA ASP A 15 -37.22 -1.63 -32.42
C ASP A 15 -37.46 -1.71 -30.90
N ARG A 16 -37.74 -2.91 -30.40
CA ARG A 16 -37.95 -3.10 -28.97
C ARG A 16 -36.63 -2.97 -28.21
N ARG A 17 -36.45 -1.86 -27.51
CA ARG A 17 -35.36 -1.67 -26.55
C ARG A 17 -35.82 -2.18 -25.19
N TYR A 18 -35.15 -3.23 -24.71
CA TYR A 18 -35.39 -3.73 -23.35
C TYR A 18 -34.48 -2.98 -22.38
N ARG A 19 -35.04 -2.51 -21.28
CA ARG A 19 -34.23 -2.07 -20.14
C ARG A 19 -33.61 -3.33 -19.52
N SER A 20 -32.31 -3.45 -19.64
CA SER A 20 -31.53 -4.48 -19.00
C SER A 20 -30.85 -3.88 -17.76
N TRP A 21 -30.83 -4.61 -16.68
CA TRP A 21 -30.06 -4.25 -15.51
C TRP A 21 -28.67 -4.86 -15.67
N ARG A 22 -27.65 -4.00 -15.68
CA ARG A 22 -26.27 -4.42 -15.57
C ARG A 22 -25.84 -4.14 -14.16
N THR A 23 -25.41 -5.16 -13.43
CA THR A 23 -24.76 -4.95 -12.15
C THR A 23 -23.38 -4.39 -12.43
N GLU A 24 -23.21 -3.10 -12.23
CA GLU A 24 -21.88 -2.49 -12.21
C GLU A 24 -21.35 -2.65 -10.79
N PRO A 25 -20.14 -3.23 -10.61
CA PRO A 25 -19.50 -3.23 -9.30
C PRO A 25 -19.33 -1.78 -8.86
N LYS A 26 -19.96 -1.42 -7.74
CA LYS A 26 -19.77 -0.09 -7.17
C LYS A 26 -18.38 -0.07 -6.59
N PRO A 27 -17.50 0.88 -6.98
CA PRO A 27 -16.18 0.99 -6.37
C PRO A 27 -16.31 1.05 -4.85
N GLN A 28 -15.53 0.27 -4.14
CA GLN A 28 -15.52 0.34 -2.69
C GLN A 28 -15.05 1.73 -2.26
N SER A 29 -15.77 2.33 -1.33
CA SER A 29 -15.46 3.67 -0.83
C SER A 29 -14.57 3.65 0.42
N ASN A 30 -14.35 2.47 0.98
CA ASN A 30 -13.54 2.28 2.18
C ASN A 30 -12.12 1.87 1.79
N ALA A 31 -11.15 2.47 2.46
CA ALA A 31 -9.76 2.10 2.31
C ALA A 31 -9.06 2.08 3.66
N VAL A 32 -8.03 1.26 3.78
CA VAL A 32 -7.13 1.25 4.92
C VAL A 32 -5.68 1.40 4.44
N ILE A 33 -4.94 2.27 5.11
CA ILE A 33 -3.51 2.37 4.97
C ILE A 33 -2.87 1.71 6.18
N ILE A 34 -1.91 0.83 5.95
CA ILE A 34 -1.13 0.20 7.01
C ILE A 34 0.31 0.69 6.87
N TYR A 35 0.70 1.63 7.71
CA TYR A 35 2.07 2.12 7.76
C TYR A 35 2.91 1.21 8.63
N MET A 36 4.05 0.78 8.11
CA MET A 36 5.07 0.04 8.85
C MET A 36 6.36 0.85 8.82
N MET A 37 6.90 1.22 9.97
CA MET A 37 8.13 1.97 10.08
C MET A 37 9.16 1.18 10.87
N ASP A 38 10.30 1.00 10.27
CA ASP A 38 11.51 0.53 10.94
C ASP A 38 11.98 1.59 11.94
N VAL A 39 12.14 1.18 13.19
CA VAL A 39 12.65 2.04 14.27
C VAL A 39 13.95 1.50 14.85
N SER A 40 14.64 0.62 14.10
CA SER A 40 15.94 0.08 14.45
C SER A 40 17.01 1.16 14.67
N GLY A 41 18.15 0.76 15.22
CA GLY A 41 19.22 1.68 15.57
C GLY A 41 19.87 2.38 14.37
N SER A 42 19.79 1.81 13.17
CA SER A 42 20.28 2.39 11.93
C SER A 42 19.35 3.46 11.34
N MET A 43 18.07 3.44 11.72
CA MET A 43 17.07 4.47 11.38
C MET A 43 17.18 5.67 12.33
N GLY A 44 17.99 6.63 11.97
CA GLY A 44 18.19 7.87 12.75
C GLY A 44 16.97 8.82 12.71
N ASP A 45 17.11 9.97 13.38
CA ASP A 45 16.03 10.96 13.44
C ASP A 45 15.67 11.53 12.06
N GLU A 46 16.64 11.68 11.17
CA GLU A 46 16.42 12.16 9.80
C GLU A 46 15.62 11.16 8.98
N GLN A 47 15.98 9.88 9.04
CA GLN A 47 15.26 8.81 8.34
C GLN A 47 13.81 8.71 8.83
N LYS A 48 13.60 8.74 10.13
CA LYS A 48 12.26 8.75 10.73
C LYS A 48 11.46 9.99 10.35
N GLU A 49 12.11 11.15 10.20
CA GLU A 49 11.46 12.38 9.73
C GLU A 49 11.00 12.25 8.27
N ILE A 50 11.83 11.68 7.39
CA ILE A 50 11.46 11.39 6.00
C ILE A 50 10.20 10.52 5.96
N VAL A 51 10.17 9.43 6.70
CA VAL A 51 9.00 8.53 6.77
C VAL A 51 7.75 9.26 7.25
N ARG A 52 7.89 10.13 8.25
CA ARG A 52 6.77 10.92 8.78
C ARG A 52 6.20 11.89 7.75
N ILE A 53 7.06 12.60 7.04
CA ILE A 53 6.64 13.54 5.98
C ILE A 53 5.94 12.77 4.86
N GLU A 54 6.51 11.66 4.44
CA GLU A 54 5.98 10.84 3.35
C GLU A 54 4.62 10.25 3.72
N SER A 55 4.52 9.65 4.91
CA SER A 55 3.26 9.12 5.45
C SER A 55 2.17 10.20 5.54
N PHE A 56 2.52 11.43 5.93
CA PHE A 56 1.58 12.56 5.97
C PHE A 56 1.02 12.90 4.58
N TRP A 57 1.85 12.96 3.56
CA TRP A 57 1.41 13.28 2.20
C TRP A 57 0.60 12.17 1.56
N ILE A 58 1.00 10.91 1.76
CA ILE A 58 0.25 9.73 1.32
C ILE A 58 -1.15 9.71 1.97
N ASP A 59 -1.22 9.90 3.30
CA ASP A 59 -2.49 9.97 4.03
C ASP A 59 -3.38 11.10 3.50
N THR A 60 -2.81 12.28 3.28
CA THR A 60 -3.54 13.44 2.75
C THR A 60 -4.11 13.17 1.36
N TRP A 61 -3.32 12.54 0.48
CA TRP A 61 -3.76 12.22 -0.88
C TRP A 61 -4.86 11.14 -0.86
N LEU A 62 -4.66 10.04 -0.14
CA LEU A 62 -5.65 8.96 -0.08
C LEU A 62 -6.97 9.41 0.55
N ARG A 63 -6.93 10.29 1.55
CA ARG A 63 -8.16 10.92 2.10
C ARG A 63 -8.93 11.75 1.08
N SER A 64 -8.28 12.26 0.06
CA SER A 64 -8.97 12.95 -1.03
C SER A 64 -9.67 12.00 -2.00
N GLN A 65 -9.25 10.74 -2.07
CA GLN A 65 -9.78 9.73 -2.99
C GLN A 65 -10.90 8.87 -2.35
N TYR A 66 -10.82 8.62 -1.05
CA TYR A 66 -11.72 7.71 -0.34
C TYR A 66 -12.56 8.45 0.69
N LYS A 67 -13.87 8.12 0.75
CA LYS A 67 -14.79 8.70 1.74
C LYS A 67 -14.58 8.13 3.14
N GLY A 68 -14.24 6.85 3.22
CA GLY A 68 -13.90 6.15 4.46
C GLY A 68 -12.46 5.68 4.39
N LEU A 69 -11.55 6.36 5.09
CA LEU A 69 -10.15 5.99 5.18
C LEU A 69 -9.77 5.74 6.63
N GLU A 70 -9.31 4.52 6.90
CA GLU A 70 -8.68 4.15 8.17
C GLU A 70 -7.16 4.12 8.01
N SER A 71 -6.45 4.36 9.11
CA SER A 71 -5.00 4.29 9.14
C SER A 71 -4.56 3.45 10.32
N VAL A 72 -3.70 2.47 10.05
CA VAL A 72 -3.07 1.58 11.03
C VAL A 72 -1.59 1.90 11.04
N TYR A 73 -1.00 1.92 12.23
CA TYR A 73 0.41 2.25 12.39
C TYR A 73 1.13 1.11 13.08
N ILE A 74 2.17 0.61 12.46
CA ILE A 74 3.05 -0.44 12.96
C ILE A 74 4.46 0.13 13.06
N ILE A 75 5.11 -0.08 14.17
CA ILE A 75 6.56 0.10 14.29
C ILE A 75 7.20 -1.25 14.54
N HIS A 76 8.41 -1.41 14.02
CA HIS A 76 9.17 -2.62 14.23
C HIS A 76 10.66 -2.34 14.44
N ASP A 77 11.22 -3.15 15.26
CA ASP A 77 12.65 -3.37 15.49
C ASP A 77 12.90 -4.90 15.51
N ALA A 78 13.35 -5.48 16.59
CA ALA A 78 13.39 -6.93 16.76
C ALA A 78 11.99 -7.58 16.85
N ALA A 79 10.94 -6.79 17.12
CA ALA A 79 9.55 -7.23 17.17
C ALA A 79 8.62 -6.10 16.69
N ALA A 80 7.55 -6.47 15.98
CA ALA A 80 6.57 -5.50 15.53
C ALA A 80 5.44 -5.33 16.54
N ARG A 81 4.91 -4.10 16.60
CA ARG A 81 3.69 -3.79 17.35
C ARG A 81 2.86 -2.71 16.68
N GLU A 82 1.55 -2.84 16.82
CA GLU A 82 0.63 -1.77 16.46
C GLU A 82 0.72 -0.66 17.52
N VAL A 83 0.72 0.59 17.06
CA VAL A 83 0.78 1.78 17.92
C VAL A 83 -0.25 2.80 17.47
N ASP A 84 -0.52 3.77 18.32
CA ASP A 84 -1.32 4.91 17.91
C ASP A 84 -0.51 5.88 17.02
N ARG A 85 -1.23 6.80 16.40
CA ARG A 85 -0.62 7.81 15.51
C ARG A 85 0.44 8.65 16.23
N GLU A 86 0.19 9.03 17.48
CA GLU A 86 1.12 9.87 18.24
C GLU A 86 2.43 9.15 18.49
N THR A 87 2.37 7.90 18.94
CA THR A 87 3.55 7.04 19.12
C THR A 87 4.31 6.85 17.81
N PHE A 88 3.62 6.55 16.70
CA PHE A 88 4.27 6.38 15.39
C PHE A 88 5.07 7.62 14.98
N PHE A 89 4.52 8.80 15.14
CA PHE A 89 5.17 10.05 14.72
C PHE A 89 6.22 10.58 15.72
N HIS A 90 6.29 10.06 16.95
CA HIS A 90 7.19 10.58 17.98
C HIS A 90 8.16 9.56 18.56
N THR A 91 8.07 8.29 18.15
CA THR A 91 8.94 7.23 18.69
C THR A 91 10.42 7.53 18.43
N ARG A 92 11.25 7.23 19.45
CA ARG A 92 12.71 7.34 19.40
C ARG A 92 13.39 6.02 19.76
N GLU A 93 12.65 4.94 19.67
CA GLU A 93 13.19 3.62 20.00
C GLU A 93 14.30 3.23 19.03
N SER A 94 15.18 2.36 19.51
CA SER A 94 16.23 1.75 18.71
C SER A 94 16.47 0.32 19.21
N GLY A 95 16.46 -0.63 18.27
CA GLY A 95 16.67 -2.06 18.54
C GLY A 95 17.33 -2.74 17.35
N GLY A 96 17.29 -4.06 17.33
CA GLY A 96 17.65 -4.85 16.14
C GLY A 96 16.55 -4.75 15.08
N THR A 97 16.75 -5.40 13.93
CA THR A 97 15.76 -5.34 12.82
C THR A 97 15.31 -6.74 12.44
N MET A 98 14.03 -7.05 12.63
CA MET A 98 13.40 -8.28 12.12
C MET A 98 12.16 -7.90 11.32
N ILE A 99 12.34 -7.74 10.00
CA ILE A 99 11.28 -7.26 9.09
C ILE A 99 10.10 -8.23 9.03
N SER A 100 10.34 -9.54 9.11
CA SER A 100 9.26 -10.55 9.09
C SER A 100 8.25 -10.37 10.21
N SER A 101 8.66 -9.78 11.35
CA SER A 101 7.75 -9.48 12.46
C SER A 101 6.67 -8.47 12.04
N ALA A 102 7.04 -7.45 11.26
CA ALA A 102 6.11 -6.44 10.74
C ALA A 102 5.15 -7.03 9.71
N TYR A 103 5.65 -7.87 8.79
CA TYR A 103 4.82 -8.49 7.77
C TYR A 103 3.82 -9.48 8.36
N ARG A 104 4.23 -10.25 9.37
CA ARG A 104 3.32 -11.13 10.12
C ARG A 104 2.20 -10.35 10.78
N LEU A 105 2.53 -9.27 11.47
CA LEU A 105 1.53 -8.41 12.12
C LEU A 105 0.61 -7.74 11.08
N CYS A 106 1.16 -7.27 9.96
CA CYS A 106 0.39 -6.70 8.86
C CYS A 106 -0.61 -7.70 8.28
N ALA A 107 -0.17 -8.91 7.95
CA ALA A 107 -1.03 -9.98 7.45
C ALA A 107 -2.14 -10.34 8.45
N ASP A 108 -1.80 -10.46 9.73
CA ASP A 108 -2.75 -10.71 10.82
C ASP A 108 -3.82 -9.62 10.94
N ILE A 109 -3.43 -8.35 10.81
CA ILE A 109 -4.35 -7.21 10.85
C ILE A 109 -5.28 -7.22 9.64
N ILE A 110 -4.74 -7.45 8.44
CA ILE A 110 -5.53 -7.56 7.20
C ILE A 110 -6.58 -8.66 7.37
N GLN A 111 -6.15 -9.87 7.72
CA GLN A 111 -7.04 -11.01 7.83
C GLN A 111 -8.16 -10.81 8.86
N LYS A 112 -7.85 -10.17 10.00
CA LYS A 112 -8.79 -10.05 11.13
C LYS A 112 -9.74 -8.87 11.01
N ARG A 113 -9.33 -7.78 10.34
CA ARG A 113 -10.06 -6.51 10.38
C ARG A 113 -10.48 -5.96 9.02
N TYR A 114 -9.77 -6.33 7.95
CA TYR A 114 -9.95 -5.71 6.64
C TYR A 114 -10.11 -6.75 5.53
N PRO A 115 -11.26 -7.41 5.41
CA PRO A 115 -11.51 -8.35 4.32
C PRO A 115 -11.42 -7.62 2.97
N HIS A 116 -10.66 -8.19 2.03
CA HIS A 116 -10.35 -7.55 0.73
C HIS A 116 -11.59 -7.34 -0.16
N GLU A 117 -12.69 -8.05 0.11
CA GLU A 117 -13.97 -7.85 -0.57
C GLU A 117 -14.67 -6.53 -0.16
N GLU A 118 -14.31 -5.98 1.00
CA GLU A 118 -14.95 -4.78 1.58
C GLU A 118 -14.02 -3.58 1.67
N TRP A 119 -12.72 -3.81 1.55
CA TRP A 119 -11.70 -2.78 1.76
C TRP A 119 -10.69 -2.71 0.63
N ASN A 120 -10.29 -1.48 0.28
CA ASN A 120 -9.07 -1.25 -0.49
C ASN A 120 -7.91 -1.14 0.51
N ILE A 121 -6.89 -1.97 0.36
CA ILE A 121 -5.83 -2.16 1.36
C ILE A 121 -4.49 -1.72 0.78
N TYR A 122 -3.80 -0.83 1.49
CA TYR A 122 -2.55 -0.20 1.07
C TYR A 122 -1.49 -0.28 2.17
N PRO A 123 -0.69 -1.34 2.26
CA PRO A 123 0.47 -1.38 3.13
C PRO A 123 1.63 -0.57 2.56
N PHE A 124 2.22 0.29 3.41
CA PHE A 124 3.43 1.05 3.14
C PHE A 124 4.48 0.69 4.18
N HIS A 125 5.61 0.19 3.75
CA HIS A 125 6.72 -0.16 4.62
C HIS A 125 7.94 0.70 4.31
N PHE A 126 8.55 1.26 5.35
CA PHE A 126 9.73 2.11 5.27
C PHE A 126 10.83 1.57 6.18
N SER A 127 12.02 1.36 5.63
CA SER A 127 13.19 0.86 6.33
C SER A 127 14.46 1.31 5.59
N ASP A 128 15.62 1.25 6.22
CA ASP A 128 16.92 1.45 5.57
C ASP A 128 17.49 0.18 4.93
N GLY A 129 16.72 -0.90 4.95
CA GLY A 129 17.00 -2.13 4.27
C GLY A 129 17.94 -3.09 4.99
N ASP A 130 18.29 -2.79 6.24
CA ASP A 130 18.91 -3.79 7.09
C ASP A 130 17.88 -4.81 7.57
N ASN A 131 18.25 -6.08 7.55
CA ASN A 131 17.43 -7.13 8.10
C ASN A 131 18.31 -8.12 8.87
N TRP A 132 17.73 -8.79 9.86
CA TRP A 132 18.42 -9.69 10.78
C TRP A 132 19.24 -10.76 10.07
N SER A 133 18.72 -11.34 9.00
CA SER A 133 19.39 -12.40 8.26
C SER A 133 18.80 -12.58 6.87
N VAL A 134 19.53 -13.29 6.01
CA VAL A 134 19.04 -13.72 4.70
C VAL A 134 17.80 -14.62 4.83
N ASP A 135 17.76 -15.48 5.84
CA ASP A 135 16.61 -16.37 6.07
C ASP A 135 15.36 -15.55 6.44
N ASP A 136 15.49 -14.47 7.22
CA ASP A 136 14.38 -13.57 7.52
C ASP A 136 13.91 -12.81 6.27
N THR A 137 14.84 -12.42 5.39
CA THR A 137 14.50 -11.80 4.11
C THR A 137 13.70 -12.76 3.21
N LEU A 138 14.12 -14.02 3.10
CA LEU A 138 13.38 -15.03 2.35
C LEU A 138 12.00 -15.29 2.95
N LEU A 139 11.89 -15.31 4.26
CA LEU A 139 10.59 -15.40 4.95
C LEU A 139 9.70 -14.19 4.62
N CYS A 140 10.25 -12.97 4.61
CA CYS A 140 9.51 -11.77 4.21
C CYS A 140 8.97 -11.88 2.78
N VAL A 141 9.80 -12.35 1.85
CA VAL A 141 9.39 -12.55 0.45
C VAL A 141 8.28 -13.59 0.33
N ASP A 142 8.37 -14.69 1.08
CA ASP A 142 7.34 -15.73 1.09
C ASP A 142 6.01 -15.17 1.63
N MET A 143 6.03 -14.51 2.78
CA MET A 143 4.85 -13.88 3.38
C MET A 143 4.22 -12.81 2.47
N LEU A 144 5.05 -12.02 1.77
CA LEU A 144 4.52 -11.08 0.78
C LEU A 144 3.74 -11.81 -0.30
N LYS A 145 4.30 -12.88 -0.87
CA LYS A 145 3.68 -13.62 -1.98
C LYS A 145 2.43 -14.40 -1.55
N THR A 146 2.44 -14.96 -0.35
CA THR A 146 1.37 -15.88 0.10
C THR A 146 0.27 -15.18 0.88
N ASP A 147 0.63 -14.23 1.74
CA ASP A 147 -0.29 -13.71 2.75
C ASP A 147 -0.73 -12.26 2.49
N ILE A 148 0.15 -11.43 1.92
CA ILE A 148 -0.11 -9.99 1.77
C ILE A 148 -0.58 -9.64 0.36
N LEU A 149 0.23 -9.89 -0.67
CA LEU A 149 -0.03 -9.44 -2.05
C LEU A 149 -1.36 -9.94 -2.62
N PRO A 150 -1.85 -11.15 -2.31
CA PRO A 150 -3.15 -11.61 -2.81
C PRO A 150 -4.35 -10.82 -2.25
N SER A 151 -4.16 -10.13 -1.12
CA SER A 151 -5.23 -9.46 -0.37
C SER A 151 -5.18 -7.93 -0.45
N VAL A 152 -4.18 -7.34 -1.11
CA VAL A 152 -3.97 -5.89 -1.12
C VAL A 152 -4.07 -5.30 -2.52
N ASN A 153 -4.53 -4.05 -2.59
CA ASN A 153 -4.58 -3.31 -3.86
C ASN A 153 -3.17 -2.91 -4.30
N GLN A 154 -2.33 -2.55 -3.35
CA GLN A 154 -0.94 -2.22 -3.60
C GLN A 154 -0.14 -2.38 -2.31
N PHE A 155 1.03 -2.99 -2.41
CA PHE A 155 2.08 -2.97 -1.41
C PHE A 155 3.18 -1.99 -1.85
N ALA A 156 3.61 -1.12 -0.98
CA ALA A 156 4.67 -0.15 -1.25
C ALA A 156 5.82 -0.31 -0.25
N TYR A 157 7.05 -0.28 -0.77
CA TYR A 157 8.26 -0.26 0.05
C TYR A 157 9.13 0.94 -0.30
N GLY A 158 9.43 1.76 0.69
CA GLY A 158 10.34 2.90 0.63
C GLY A 158 11.65 2.58 1.33
N GLN A 159 12.72 2.46 0.54
CA GLN A 159 14.07 2.33 1.06
C GLN A 159 14.59 3.70 1.43
N VAL A 160 14.67 4.01 2.72
CA VAL A 160 15.25 5.27 3.20
C VAL A 160 16.76 5.10 3.33
N GLU A 161 17.54 5.95 2.69
CA GLU A 161 19.00 5.88 2.78
C GLU A 161 19.47 6.26 4.19
N SER A 162 20.34 5.42 4.74
CA SER A 162 20.96 5.61 6.05
C SER A 162 22.46 5.36 5.92
N PRO A 163 23.31 6.10 6.64
CA PRO A 163 24.75 5.84 6.69
C PRO A 163 25.11 4.44 7.20
N TYR A 164 24.19 3.79 7.88
CA TYR A 164 24.37 2.48 8.51
C TYR A 164 23.54 1.38 7.87
N GLY A 165 22.57 1.72 7.04
CA GLY A 165 21.71 0.77 6.35
C GLY A 165 22.41 0.10 5.18
N SER A 166 22.13 -1.20 4.96
CA SER A 166 22.74 -1.96 3.86
C SER A 166 22.10 -1.66 2.50
N GLY A 167 20.86 -1.20 2.48
CA GLY A 167 20.08 -1.06 1.26
C GLY A 167 19.91 -2.38 0.48
N GLN A 168 20.06 -3.53 1.14
CA GLN A 168 19.98 -4.83 0.47
C GLN A 168 18.54 -5.26 0.25
N PHE A 169 17.66 -4.98 1.20
CA PHE A 169 16.29 -5.50 1.19
C PHE A 169 15.49 -5.06 -0.06
N ILE A 170 15.65 -3.83 -0.53
CA ILE A 170 14.97 -3.38 -1.76
C ILE A 170 15.46 -4.14 -3.00
N LYS A 171 16.73 -4.56 -3.04
CA LYS A 171 17.26 -5.36 -4.15
C LYS A 171 16.64 -6.74 -4.17
N ASP A 172 16.51 -7.35 -3.00
CA ASP A 172 15.86 -8.64 -2.83
C ASP A 172 14.36 -8.56 -3.20
N LEU A 173 13.67 -7.49 -2.78
CA LEU A 173 12.29 -7.25 -3.20
C LEU A 173 12.16 -7.06 -4.71
N ARG A 174 13.06 -6.30 -5.34
CA ARG A 174 13.07 -6.11 -6.80
C ARG A 174 13.22 -7.44 -7.55
N GLU A 175 14.11 -8.29 -7.08
CA GLU A 175 14.35 -9.61 -7.69
C GLU A 175 13.14 -10.53 -7.55
N HIS A 176 12.52 -10.56 -6.37
CA HIS A 176 11.52 -11.57 -6.05
C HIS A 176 10.08 -11.18 -6.31
N VAL A 177 9.74 -9.90 -6.15
CA VAL A 177 8.35 -9.40 -6.26
C VAL A 177 8.23 -8.12 -7.10
N GLY A 178 9.32 -7.52 -7.56
CA GLY A 178 9.29 -6.24 -8.28
C GLY A 178 8.53 -6.26 -9.61
N ALA A 179 8.29 -7.44 -10.21
CA ALA A 179 7.50 -7.61 -11.42
C ALA A 179 5.98 -7.67 -11.18
N GLN A 180 5.54 -7.72 -9.93
CA GLN A 180 4.11 -7.73 -9.58
C GLN A 180 3.49 -6.37 -9.84
N GLU A 181 2.30 -6.34 -10.43
CA GLU A 181 1.60 -5.09 -10.78
C GLU A 181 1.24 -4.26 -9.55
N ASN A 182 0.92 -4.94 -8.45
CA ASN A 182 0.54 -4.31 -7.18
C ASN A 182 1.71 -4.09 -6.21
N VAL A 183 2.95 -4.08 -6.70
CA VAL A 183 4.14 -3.76 -5.90
C VAL A 183 4.77 -2.47 -6.39
N ALA A 184 4.99 -1.52 -5.50
CA ALA A 184 5.72 -0.27 -5.76
C ALA A 184 6.95 -0.20 -4.85
N LEU A 185 8.11 0.04 -5.44
CA LEU A 185 9.39 0.12 -4.73
C LEU A 185 10.06 1.43 -5.08
N SER A 186 10.50 2.18 -4.08
CA SER A 186 11.21 3.45 -4.28
C SER A 186 12.40 3.58 -3.32
N GLU A 187 13.45 4.25 -3.78
CA GLU A 187 14.60 4.64 -2.96
C GLU A 187 14.47 6.13 -2.62
N ILE A 188 14.68 6.46 -1.34
CA ILE A 188 14.53 7.81 -0.79
C ILE A 188 15.87 8.20 -0.18
N ALA A 189 16.68 8.89 -0.95
CA ALA A 189 18.03 9.27 -0.53
C ALA A 189 18.02 10.32 0.58
N ASP A 190 17.11 11.28 0.47
CA ASP A 190 16.95 12.40 1.38
C ASP A 190 15.54 13.00 1.30
N LYS A 191 15.33 14.15 1.93
CA LYS A 191 14.02 14.85 1.91
C LYS A 191 13.59 15.30 0.52
N ASP A 192 14.53 15.59 -0.38
CA ASP A 192 14.22 16.01 -1.75
C ASP A 192 13.71 14.84 -2.59
N GLY A 193 14.10 13.60 -2.22
CA GLY A 193 13.64 12.35 -2.82
C GLY A 193 12.17 12.01 -2.53
N ILE A 194 11.55 12.58 -1.49
CA ILE A 194 10.18 12.28 -1.05
C ILE A 194 9.15 12.46 -2.18
N TYR A 195 9.24 13.53 -2.94
CA TYR A 195 8.29 13.78 -4.03
C TYR A 195 8.37 12.71 -5.13
N GLY A 196 9.57 12.26 -5.44
CA GLY A 196 9.80 11.18 -6.40
C GLY A 196 9.17 9.87 -5.93
N SER A 197 9.43 9.51 -4.68
CA SER A 197 8.91 8.31 -4.04
C SER A 197 7.38 8.29 -3.98
N ILE A 198 6.74 9.39 -3.58
CA ILE A 198 5.28 9.52 -3.60
C ILE A 198 4.72 9.29 -5.01
N LYS A 199 5.38 9.79 -6.06
CA LYS A 199 4.96 9.53 -7.44
C LYS A 199 5.10 8.06 -7.83
N ASP A 200 6.17 7.40 -7.38
CA ASP A 200 6.36 5.97 -7.63
C ASP A 200 5.25 5.15 -6.96
N PHE A 201 4.87 5.49 -5.74
CA PHE A 201 3.83 4.79 -5.00
C PHE A 201 2.44 5.07 -5.55
N LEU A 202 2.08 6.32 -5.79
CA LEU A 202 0.74 6.70 -6.20
C LEU A 202 0.54 6.68 -7.73
N GLY A 203 1.60 6.55 -8.51
CA GLY A 203 1.55 6.54 -9.96
C GLY A 203 1.17 5.19 -10.59
N LYS A 204 1.34 4.08 -9.88
CA LYS A 204 1.00 2.73 -10.37
C LYS A 204 -0.49 2.39 -10.29
N GLY A 205 -1.29 3.16 -9.59
CA GLY A 205 -2.72 2.93 -9.38
C GLY A 205 -3.64 3.53 -10.46
N ARG A 206 -3.20 3.59 -11.71
CA ARG A 206 -4.02 4.10 -12.83
C ARG A 206 -4.38 3.01 -13.82
#